data_cecea93d4ff7bbd46269efd1424c4d56
#
_entry.id   cecea93d4ff7bbd46269efd1424c4d56
#
_cell.length_a   1.000
_cell.length_b   1.000
_cell.length_c   1.000
_cell.angle_alpha   90.00
_cell.angle_beta   90.00
_cell.angle_gamma   90.00
#
_symmetry.space_group_name_H-M   'P 1'
#
loop_
_entity.id
_entity.type
_entity.pdbx_description
1 polymer ?
#
loop_
_entity_poly.entity_id
_entity_poly.type
_entity_poly.pdbx_seq_one_letter_code
_entity_poly.pdbx_strand_id
1 'polypeptide(L)'
;MQSPVLFPSQEPVGGRYELLHRVGEGNFSITYRARDVILDRNVAVKVLREQFAADETFVSRFEREARVAASVSHPNVVDVYDFGPVGKTYYIAMQYVAGRTLKEELDARGRIPPPDAIRFATQILQGLAAIHAAGIVHRDIKPQNVLLGQDELARVTDFGVAHYPLQGALTTHGTTVGTASYMAPEQARGGALTEATDLYAVGVVLFELLTGRLPFEADNPMAVMLAHLQQPAPSLSDVAPELQLSPSLQSVVARALSKDPTARYPSAGDMSEALAAAAIAPNEVTAAPPFDAAEQTQTVQVPVVSAAGAATTAGAAASQGSANAVGPRTAMPSLPPVRRDQRAAGWLAPLLLFGLALIAGAGLLVSANGLPFGDGDGNGDDDPPAVAGVADATARPSAVSP
;
A
#
# COMPACT_ATOMS: atom_id res chain seq x y z
N MET A 1 -12.86 -27.43 6.56
CA MET A 1 -11.73 -28.36 6.71
C MET A 1 -10.66 -27.64 7.50
N GLN A 2 -10.42 -28.02 8.75
CA GLN A 2 -9.37 -27.45 9.59
C GLN A 2 -8.03 -27.93 9.04
N SER A 3 -7.18 -26.99 8.59
CA SER A 3 -5.80 -27.31 8.20
C SER A 3 -5.03 -27.86 9.41
N PRO A 4 -4.18 -28.87 9.24
CA PRO A 4 -3.46 -29.50 10.35
C PRO A 4 -2.57 -28.45 11.04
N VAL A 5 -2.59 -28.46 12.36
CA VAL A 5 -1.66 -27.73 13.21
C VAL A 5 -0.24 -28.16 12.83
N LEU A 6 0.61 -27.24 12.40
CA LEU A 6 1.97 -27.52 11.92
C LEU A 6 2.90 -28.10 13.02
N PHE A 7 2.47 -28.06 14.29
CA PHE A 7 3.20 -28.63 15.41
C PHE A 7 2.33 -29.64 16.16
N PRO A 8 2.42 -30.94 15.82
CA PRO A 8 1.76 -31.98 16.61
C PRO A 8 2.48 -32.27 17.93
N SER A 9 3.54 -31.54 18.29
CA SER A 9 4.28 -31.73 19.53
C SER A 9 3.59 -31.01 20.69
N GLN A 10 3.39 -31.72 21.77
CA GLN A 10 2.87 -31.20 23.04
C GLN A 10 3.81 -30.21 23.74
N GLU A 11 4.96 -29.90 23.15
CA GLU A 11 5.95 -28.99 23.74
C GLU A 11 5.68 -27.54 23.36
N PRO A 12 5.66 -26.62 24.34
CA PRO A 12 5.49 -25.21 24.09
C PRO A 12 6.60 -24.64 23.19
N VAL A 13 6.24 -23.75 22.27
CA VAL A 13 7.18 -23.00 21.41
C VAL A 13 8.19 -22.27 22.29
N GLY A 14 9.50 -22.46 22.02
CA GLY A 14 10.56 -21.92 22.85
C GLY A 14 10.54 -22.37 24.32
N GLY A 15 9.89 -23.49 24.62
CA GLY A 15 9.71 -23.99 25.98
C GLY A 15 8.75 -23.13 26.86
N ARG A 16 8.06 -22.15 26.26
CA ARG A 16 7.29 -21.15 27.00
C ARG A 16 5.88 -20.91 26.45
N TYR A 17 5.67 -20.97 25.14
CA TYR A 17 4.42 -20.53 24.52
C TYR A 17 3.60 -21.73 24.00
N GLU A 18 2.52 -22.05 24.69
CA GLU A 18 1.56 -23.07 24.29
C GLU A 18 0.63 -22.52 23.20
N LEU A 19 0.71 -23.06 21.97
CA LEU A 19 -0.13 -22.62 20.86
C LEU A 19 -1.56 -23.13 21.04
N LEU A 20 -2.55 -22.22 20.99
CA LEU A 20 -3.98 -22.55 21.18
C LEU A 20 -4.71 -22.71 19.87
N HIS A 21 -4.78 -21.64 19.07
CA HIS A 21 -5.41 -21.68 17.74
C HIS A 21 -4.83 -20.60 16.83
N ARG A 22 -4.94 -20.82 15.53
CA ARG A 22 -4.50 -19.87 14.52
C ARG A 22 -5.43 -18.64 14.50
N VAL A 23 -4.85 -17.43 14.50
CA VAL A 23 -5.56 -16.16 14.43
C VAL A 23 -5.24 -15.35 13.18
N GLY A 24 -4.15 -15.69 12.47
CA GLY A 24 -3.77 -15.02 11.23
C GLY A 24 -2.89 -15.89 10.34
N GLU A 25 -2.94 -15.62 9.04
CA GLU A 25 -2.09 -16.31 8.05
C GLU A 25 -1.56 -15.29 7.06
N GLY A 26 -0.23 -15.14 7.03
CA GLY A 26 0.50 -14.35 6.05
C GLY A 26 1.24 -15.22 5.03
N ASN A 27 1.82 -14.58 4.03
CA ASN A 27 2.59 -15.28 2.99
C ASN A 27 3.79 -16.02 3.58
N PHE A 28 4.49 -15.41 4.56
CA PHE A 28 5.74 -15.91 5.11
C PHE A 28 5.60 -16.53 6.50
N SER A 29 4.52 -16.24 7.21
CA SER A 29 4.31 -16.63 8.61
C SER A 29 2.86 -16.96 8.92
N ILE A 30 2.66 -17.68 10.04
CA ILE A 30 1.35 -17.98 10.61
C ILE A 30 1.35 -17.41 12.03
N THR A 31 0.28 -16.74 12.42
CA THR A 31 0.11 -16.16 13.76
C THR A 31 -0.90 -17.00 14.55
N TYR A 32 -0.51 -17.36 15.75
CA TYR A 32 -1.33 -18.13 16.70
C TYR A 32 -1.64 -17.31 17.93
N ARG A 33 -2.84 -17.45 18.48
CA ARG A 33 -3.06 -17.16 19.88
C ARG A 33 -2.37 -18.25 20.69
N ALA A 34 -1.61 -17.86 21.72
CA ALA A 34 -0.88 -18.75 22.57
C ALA A 34 -1.03 -18.34 24.05
N ARG A 35 -0.67 -19.25 24.97
CA ARG A 35 -0.54 -18.99 26.39
C ARG A 35 0.94 -18.96 26.76
N ASP A 36 1.39 -17.88 27.37
CA ASP A 36 2.69 -17.81 28.06
C ASP A 36 2.55 -18.58 29.37
N VAL A 37 3.10 -19.80 29.42
CA VAL A 37 2.94 -20.70 30.59
C VAL A 37 3.70 -20.22 31.81
N ILE A 38 4.68 -19.31 31.67
CA ILE A 38 5.46 -18.75 32.77
C ILE A 38 4.69 -17.58 33.43
N LEU A 39 4.13 -16.66 32.60
CA LEU A 39 3.45 -15.47 33.11
C LEU A 39 1.93 -15.62 33.13
N ASP A 40 1.41 -16.78 32.77
CA ASP A 40 -0.03 -17.10 32.70
C ASP A 40 -0.89 -16.05 32.00
N ARG A 41 -0.47 -15.65 30.80
CA ARG A 41 -1.16 -14.66 30.01
C ARG A 41 -1.33 -15.08 28.54
N ASN A 42 -2.33 -14.51 27.85
CA ASN A 42 -2.44 -14.67 26.41
C ASN A 42 -1.40 -13.83 25.67
N VAL A 43 -0.80 -14.42 24.65
CA VAL A 43 0.13 -13.79 23.72
C VAL A 43 -0.23 -14.15 22.28
N ALA A 44 0.24 -13.38 21.31
CA ALA A 44 0.26 -13.78 19.92
C ALA A 44 1.67 -14.30 19.57
N VAL A 45 1.73 -15.45 18.90
CA VAL A 45 3.00 -16.04 18.44
C VAL A 45 2.97 -16.15 16.94
N LYS A 46 3.81 -15.36 16.26
CA LYS A 46 4.01 -15.34 14.82
C LYS A 46 5.15 -16.28 14.49
N VAL A 47 4.89 -17.34 13.73
CA VAL A 47 5.86 -18.37 13.39
C VAL A 47 6.19 -18.28 11.90
N LEU A 48 7.47 -18.17 11.56
CA LEU A 48 7.97 -18.17 10.19
C LEU A 48 7.68 -19.56 9.58
N ARG A 49 7.23 -19.64 8.32
CA ARG A 49 7.00 -20.93 7.67
C ARG A 49 8.35 -21.61 7.37
N GLU A 50 8.47 -22.91 7.63
CA GLU A 50 9.71 -23.67 7.50
C GLU A 50 10.37 -23.53 6.13
N GLN A 51 9.58 -23.43 5.07
CA GLN A 51 10.11 -23.24 3.71
C GLN A 51 10.92 -21.98 3.52
N PHE A 52 10.71 -20.94 4.36
CA PHE A 52 11.46 -19.68 4.33
C PHE A 52 12.57 -19.64 5.39
N ALA A 53 12.54 -20.53 6.37
CA ALA A 53 13.55 -20.59 7.41
C ALA A 53 14.91 -21.14 6.94
N ALA A 54 14.95 -21.79 5.77
CA ALA A 54 16.17 -22.24 5.12
C ALA A 54 16.95 -21.11 4.42
N ASP A 55 16.31 -19.98 4.16
CA ASP A 55 16.94 -18.81 3.54
C ASP A 55 17.27 -17.76 4.61
N GLU A 56 18.58 -17.55 4.84
CA GLU A 56 19.07 -16.58 5.83
C GLU A 56 18.54 -15.16 5.59
N THR A 57 18.19 -14.82 4.35
CA THR A 57 17.62 -13.51 4.02
C THR A 57 16.25 -13.31 4.66
N PHE A 58 15.40 -14.35 4.66
CA PHE A 58 14.11 -14.29 5.32
C PHE A 58 14.23 -14.30 6.83
N VAL A 59 15.12 -15.13 7.37
CA VAL A 59 15.38 -15.20 8.82
C VAL A 59 15.88 -13.85 9.33
N SER A 60 16.89 -13.26 8.68
CA SER A 60 17.44 -11.95 9.10
C SER A 60 16.42 -10.81 9.03
N ARG A 61 15.51 -10.85 8.05
CA ARG A 61 14.39 -9.90 7.97
C ARG A 61 13.40 -10.09 9.11
N PHE A 62 13.03 -11.33 9.39
CA PHE A 62 12.09 -11.69 10.46
C PHE A 62 12.66 -11.28 11.84
N GLU A 63 13.95 -11.55 12.08
CA GLU A 63 14.66 -11.11 13.29
C GLU A 63 14.72 -9.58 13.37
N ARG A 64 15.03 -8.89 12.26
CA ARG A 64 15.06 -7.43 12.22
C ARG A 64 13.69 -6.81 12.51
N GLU A 65 12.60 -7.39 11.98
CA GLU A 65 11.23 -7.00 12.29
C GLU A 65 10.97 -7.07 13.79
N ALA A 66 11.33 -8.19 14.43
CA ALA A 66 11.18 -8.37 15.86
C ALA A 66 11.98 -7.33 16.67
N ARG A 67 13.27 -7.12 16.35
CA ARG A 67 14.14 -6.17 17.04
C ARG A 67 13.64 -4.72 16.92
N VAL A 68 13.22 -4.33 15.72
CA VAL A 68 12.70 -3.01 15.42
C VAL A 68 11.39 -2.77 16.19
N ALA A 69 10.47 -3.74 16.14
CA ALA A 69 9.21 -3.64 16.88
C ALA A 69 9.41 -3.61 18.41
N ALA A 70 10.36 -4.38 18.94
CA ALA A 70 10.69 -4.42 20.36
C ALA A 70 11.30 -3.11 20.90
N SER A 71 11.81 -2.23 20.03
CA SER A 71 12.37 -0.93 20.42
C SER A 71 11.31 0.16 20.66
N VAL A 72 10.05 -0.10 20.30
CA VAL A 72 8.96 0.87 20.41
C VAL A 72 7.94 0.34 21.44
N SER A 73 7.62 1.14 22.44
CA SER A 73 6.53 0.86 23.38
C SER A 73 5.57 2.05 23.40
N HIS A 74 4.33 1.83 22.94
CA HIS A 74 3.30 2.85 22.85
C HIS A 74 1.90 2.21 22.85
N PRO A 75 0.87 2.81 23.48
CA PRO A 75 -0.49 2.23 23.53
C PRO A 75 -1.09 1.87 22.17
N ASN A 76 -0.68 2.57 21.10
CA ASN A 76 -1.16 2.34 19.74
C ASN A 76 -0.16 1.54 18.87
N VAL A 77 0.76 0.81 19.51
CA VAL A 77 1.69 -0.12 18.83
C VAL A 77 1.64 -1.45 19.58
N VAL A 78 1.67 -2.57 18.86
CA VAL A 78 1.72 -3.91 19.47
C VAL A 78 3.09 -4.15 20.06
N ASP A 79 3.17 -4.44 21.37
CA ASP A 79 4.42 -4.76 22.05
C ASP A 79 4.97 -6.11 21.58
N VAL A 80 6.27 -6.19 21.30
CA VAL A 80 7.01 -7.44 21.08
C VAL A 80 7.68 -7.86 22.38
N TYR A 81 7.50 -9.14 22.77
CA TYR A 81 7.98 -9.67 24.02
C TYR A 81 9.20 -10.56 23.88
N ASP A 82 9.29 -11.31 22.79
CA ASP A 82 10.33 -12.34 22.62
C ASP A 82 10.51 -12.71 21.15
N PHE A 83 11.71 -13.22 20.82
CA PHE A 83 12.08 -13.76 19.52
C PHE A 83 13.02 -14.93 19.74
N GLY A 84 12.83 -16.03 19.03
CA GLY A 84 13.74 -17.17 19.16
C GLY A 84 13.52 -18.24 18.10
N PRO A 85 14.41 -19.25 18.10
CA PRO A 85 14.28 -20.44 17.27
C PRO A 85 13.21 -21.39 17.84
N VAL A 86 12.54 -22.14 16.94
CA VAL A 86 11.62 -23.24 17.28
C VAL A 86 11.70 -24.33 16.23
N GLY A 87 12.16 -25.54 16.62
CA GLY A 87 12.40 -26.62 15.68
C GLY A 87 13.34 -26.18 14.55
N LYS A 88 12.82 -26.13 13.30
CA LYS A 88 13.58 -25.72 12.11
C LYS A 88 13.27 -24.29 11.66
N THR A 89 12.57 -23.51 12.49
CA THR A 89 12.11 -22.16 12.13
C THR A 89 12.28 -21.18 13.30
N TYR A 90 11.62 -19.99 13.22
CA TYR A 90 11.71 -18.93 14.19
C TYR A 90 10.33 -18.42 14.57
N TYR A 91 10.21 -17.83 15.77
CA TYR A 91 8.98 -17.21 16.26
C TYR A 91 9.24 -15.79 16.76
N ILE A 92 8.17 -14.99 16.74
CA ILE A 92 8.05 -13.71 17.46
C ILE A 92 6.85 -13.85 18.40
N ALA A 93 7.06 -13.63 19.71
CA ALA A 93 5.97 -13.52 20.67
C ALA A 93 5.67 -12.05 20.93
N MET A 94 4.38 -11.68 20.87
CA MET A 94 3.94 -10.30 20.98
C MET A 94 2.62 -10.19 21.73
N GLN A 95 2.20 -8.98 22.02
CA GLN A 95 0.92 -8.68 22.64
C GLN A 95 -0.23 -9.33 21.85
N TYR A 96 -1.06 -10.09 22.55
CA TYR A 96 -2.34 -10.55 22.00
C TYR A 96 -3.39 -9.46 22.20
N VAL A 97 -3.87 -8.90 21.10
CA VAL A 97 -4.96 -7.93 21.10
C VAL A 97 -6.26 -8.70 20.89
N ALA A 98 -7.07 -8.79 21.94
CA ALA A 98 -8.39 -9.40 21.85
C ALA A 98 -9.33 -8.46 21.09
N GLY A 99 -9.68 -8.81 19.88
CA GLY A 99 -10.49 -7.96 19.00
C GLY A 99 -10.46 -8.43 17.56
N ARG A 100 -10.45 -7.49 16.63
CA ARG A 100 -10.44 -7.72 15.18
C ARG A 100 -9.49 -6.76 14.48
N THR A 101 -9.17 -7.00 13.23
CA THR A 101 -8.44 -6.04 12.39
C THR A 101 -9.35 -4.88 11.96
N LEU A 102 -8.77 -3.74 11.67
CA LEU A 102 -9.50 -2.61 11.08
C LEU A 102 -10.10 -2.98 9.72
N LYS A 103 -9.49 -3.93 8.99
CA LYS A 103 -10.04 -4.47 7.74
C LYS A 103 -11.34 -5.24 7.98
N GLU A 104 -11.36 -6.14 8.97
CA GLU A 104 -12.57 -6.88 9.33
C GLU A 104 -13.70 -5.95 9.80
N GLU A 105 -13.36 -4.87 10.52
CA GLU A 105 -14.31 -3.83 10.90
C GLU A 105 -14.90 -3.12 9.69
N LEU A 106 -14.03 -2.71 8.75
CA LEU A 106 -14.42 -2.04 7.52
C LEU A 106 -15.30 -2.96 6.64
N ASP A 107 -14.89 -4.22 6.47
CA ASP A 107 -15.64 -5.20 5.67
C ASP A 107 -17.02 -5.50 6.27
N ALA A 108 -17.11 -5.55 7.59
CA ALA A 108 -18.38 -5.77 8.29
C ALA A 108 -19.35 -4.58 8.17
N ARG A 109 -18.84 -3.33 8.10
CA ARG A 109 -19.66 -2.11 8.08
C ARG A 109 -19.80 -1.49 6.68
N GLY A 110 -18.99 -1.94 5.70
CA GLY A 110 -18.88 -1.37 4.37
C GLY A 110 -18.15 -0.03 4.33
N ARG A 111 -18.35 0.82 5.33
CA ARG A 111 -17.62 2.07 5.59
C ARG A 111 -17.67 2.42 7.06
N ILE A 112 -16.77 3.27 7.51
CA ILE A 112 -16.68 3.69 8.90
C ILE A 112 -17.22 5.12 9.03
N PRO A 113 -18.10 5.41 10.01
CA PRO A 113 -18.57 6.76 10.27
C PRO A 113 -17.41 7.74 10.47
N PRO A 114 -17.51 8.99 9.98
CA PRO A 114 -16.42 9.95 10.05
C PRO A 114 -15.80 10.14 11.45
N PRO A 115 -16.56 10.22 12.55
CA PRO A 115 -15.97 10.33 13.88
C PRO A 115 -15.08 9.15 14.26
N ASP A 116 -15.51 7.90 13.94
CA ASP A 116 -14.73 6.69 14.20
C ASP A 116 -13.51 6.61 13.27
N ALA A 117 -13.67 6.94 11.97
CA ALA A 117 -12.58 6.95 11.00
C ALA A 117 -11.46 7.93 11.41
N ILE A 118 -11.84 9.13 11.86
CA ILE A 118 -10.90 10.13 12.39
C ILE A 118 -10.21 9.60 13.66
N ARG A 119 -10.97 9.01 14.58
CA ARG A 119 -10.43 8.42 15.82
C ARG A 119 -9.41 7.34 15.52
N PHE A 120 -9.72 6.39 14.64
CA PHE A 120 -8.79 5.33 14.26
C PHE A 120 -7.54 5.89 13.55
N ALA A 121 -7.71 6.80 12.60
CA ALA A 121 -6.58 7.43 11.92
C ALA A 121 -5.68 8.21 12.89
N THR A 122 -6.26 8.93 13.86
CA THR A 122 -5.52 9.63 14.91
C THR A 122 -4.70 8.66 15.75
N GLN A 123 -5.27 7.54 16.17
CA GLN A 123 -4.57 6.52 16.95
C GLN A 123 -3.44 5.84 16.15
N ILE A 124 -3.65 5.57 14.85
CA ILE A 124 -2.59 5.09 13.96
C ILE A 124 -1.45 6.11 13.88
N LEU A 125 -1.76 7.39 13.71
CA LEU A 125 -0.76 8.46 13.65
C LEU A 125 0.01 8.62 14.97
N GLN A 126 -0.63 8.45 16.12
CA GLN A 126 0.04 8.44 17.43
C GLN A 126 1.03 7.28 17.54
N GLY A 127 0.62 6.08 17.10
CA GLY A 127 1.53 4.93 17.00
C GLY A 127 2.71 5.19 16.05
N LEU A 128 2.43 5.77 14.87
CA LEU A 128 3.46 6.13 13.90
C LEU A 128 4.42 7.19 14.43
N ALA A 129 3.95 8.18 15.19
CA ALA A 129 4.82 9.18 15.80
C ALA A 129 5.85 8.53 16.73
N ALA A 130 5.46 7.51 17.52
CA ALA A 130 6.39 6.75 18.37
C ALA A 130 7.37 5.91 17.55
N ILE A 131 6.92 5.30 16.45
CA ILE A 131 7.74 4.52 15.53
C ILE A 131 8.78 5.43 14.84
N HIS A 132 8.35 6.58 14.33
CA HIS A 132 9.20 7.56 13.65
C HIS A 132 10.22 8.19 14.60
N ALA A 133 9.84 8.45 15.85
CA ALA A 133 10.76 8.94 16.89
C ALA A 133 11.90 7.96 17.19
N ALA A 134 11.69 6.65 16.97
CA ALA A 134 12.73 5.63 17.04
C ALA A 134 13.57 5.52 15.75
N GLY A 135 13.38 6.42 14.77
CA GLY A 135 14.09 6.41 13.49
C GLY A 135 13.62 5.31 12.53
N ILE A 136 12.40 4.80 12.72
CA ILE A 136 11.84 3.68 11.96
C ILE A 136 10.75 4.19 11.05
N VAL A 137 10.71 3.69 9.80
CA VAL A 137 9.58 3.85 8.87
C VAL A 137 8.87 2.51 8.77
N HIS A 138 7.54 2.50 8.93
CA HIS A 138 6.75 1.25 8.99
C HIS A 138 6.61 0.56 7.63
N ARG A 139 6.34 1.31 6.55
CA ARG A 139 6.32 0.90 5.13
C ARG A 139 5.17 -0.01 4.68
N ASP A 140 4.34 -0.50 5.56
CA ASP A 140 3.20 -1.39 5.23
C ASP A 140 1.96 -1.05 6.06
N ILE A 141 1.62 0.25 6.14
CA ILE A 141 0.38 0.70 6.79
C ILE A 141 -0.81 0.36 5.91
N LYS A 142 -1.72 -0.44 6.47
CA LYS A 142 -2.97 -0.86 5.85
C LYS A 142 -3.95 -1.36 6.91
N PRO A 143 -5.25 -1.45 6.64
CA PRO A 143 -6.25 -1.86 7.65
C PRO A 143 -6.00 -3.26 8.23
N GLN A 144 -5.38 -4.17 7.49
CA GLN A 144 -5.01 -5.51 7.96
C GLN A 144 -3.95 -5.48 9.08
N ASN A 145 -3.08 -4.45 9.07
CA ASN A 145 -1.99 -4.27 10.03
C ASN A 145 -2.36 -3.32 11.17
N VAL A 146 -3.65 -3.10 11.39
CA VAL A 146 -4.19 -2.34 12.51
C VAL A 146 -5.18 -3.21 13.28
N LEU A 147 -4.89 -3.47 14.55
CA LEU A 147 -5.73 -4.27 15.43
C LEU A 147 -6.60 -3.36 16.30
N LEU A 148 -7.90 -3.62 16.32
CA LEU A 148 -8.86 -2.95 17.18
C LEU A 148 -9.11 -3.81 18.41
N GLY A 149 -8.65 -3.36 19.57
CA GLY A 149 -8.86 -4.04 20.86
C GLY A 149 -10.28 -3.82 21.40
N GLN A 150 -10.68 -4.68 22.36
CA GLN A 150 -11.91 -4.49 23.14
C GLN A 150 -11.88 -3.22 24.00
N ASP A 151 -10.71 -2.65 24.23
CA ASP A 151 -10.47 -1.36 24.88
C ASP A 151 -10.65 -0.16 23.93
N GLU A 152 -11.15 -0.39 22.73
CA GLU A 152 -11.36 0.59 21.65
C GLU A 152 -10.07 1.27 21.13
N LEU A 153 -8.89 0.73 21.46
CA LEU A 153 -7.64 1.22 20.95
C LEU A 153 -7.25 0.52 19.65
N ALA A 154 -6.90 1.33 18.64
CA ALA A 154 -6.25 0.86 17.44
C ALA A 154 -4.74 0.73 17.70
N ARG A 155 -4.17 -0.42 17.31
CA ARG A 155 -2.74 -0.71 17.48
C ARG A 155 -2.13 -1.13 16.17
N VAL A 156 -1.07 -0.46 15.79
CA VAL A 156 -0.27 -0.81 14.60
C VAL A 156 0.56 -2.06 14.91
N THR A 157 0.57 -3.00 13.96
CA THR A 157 1.34 -4.25 14.03
C THR A 157 2.03 -4.54 12.70
N ASP A 158 2.89 -5.55 12.66
CA ASP A 158 3.56 -6.03 11.45
C ASP A 158 4.38 -4.95 10.74
N PHE A 159 5.50 -4.57 11.36
CA PHE A 159 6.46 -3.65 10.80
C PHE A 159 6.98 -4.19 9.45
N GLY A 160 6.74 -3.46 8.36
CA GLY A 160 7.03 -3.88 6.99
C GLY A 160 8.53 -4.00 6.64
N VAL A 161 9.36 -4.41 7.60
CA VAL A 161 10.80 -4.63 7.38
C VAL A 161 11.05 -5.73 6.36
N ALA A 162 10.10 -6.67 6.20
CA ALA A 162 10.14 -7.72 5.19
C ALA A 162 9.85 -7.23 3.77
N HIS A 163 9.23 -6.06 3.60
CA HIS A 163 8.88 -5.47 2.32
C HIS A 163 10.01 -4.59 1.74
N TYR A 164 11.25 -5.06 1.76
CA TYR A 164 12.27 -4.42 0.93
C TYR A 164 11.97 -4.75 -0.54
N PRO A 165 11.90 -3.75 -1.43
CA PRO A 165 11.84 -4.04 -2.85
C PRO A 165 13.11 -4.82 -3.18
N LEU A 166 12.94 -6.05 -3.62
CA LEU A 166 13.97 -6.75 -4.38
C LEU A 166 14.29 -5.83 -5.56
N GLN A 167 15.46 -5.18 -5.54
CA GLN A 167 16.00 -4.59 -6.75
C GLN A 167 16.04 -5.71 -7.79
N GLY A 168 15.09 -5.69 -8.73
CA GLY A 168 15.02 -6.63 -9.85
C GLY A 168 13.89 -7.67 -9.84
N ALA A 169 13.03 -7.77 -8.81
CA ALA A 169 11.97 -8.78 -8.80
C ALA A 169 10.58 -8.20 -8.43
N LEU A 170 10.12 -7.24 -9.22
CA LEU A 170 8.73 -6.74 -9.17
C LEU A 170 7.68 -7.80 -9.60
N THR A 171 8.12 -8.99 -10.03
CA THR A 171 7.25 -9.94 -10.72
C THR A 171 7.21 -11.35 -10.18
N THR A 172 8.06 -11.76 -9.20
CA THR A 172 8.19 -13.20 -8.98
C THR A 172 7.60 -13.78 -7.70
N HIS A 173 7.55 -13.10 -6.56
CA HIS A 173 6.95 -13.69 -5.35
C HIS A 173 6.45 -12.62 -4.36
N GLY A 174 5.15 -12.29 -4.37
CA GLY A 174 4.50 -11.77 -3.18
C GLY A 174 3.89 -10.38 -3.16
N THR A 175 3.88 -9.59 -4.25
CA THR A 175 3.03 -8.40 -4.29
C THR A 175 1.61 -8.83 -4.64
N THR A 176 0.78 -9.05 -3.65
CA THR A 176 -0.65 -9.23 -3.86
C THR A 176 -1.30 -7.88 -4.17
N VAL A 177 -2.41 -7.88 -4.91
CA VAL A 177 -3.20 -6.68 -5.20
C VAL A 177 -3.45 -5.86 -3.93
N GLY A 178 -3.72 -6.52 -2.80
CA GLY A 178 -3.99 -5.86 -1.52
C GLY A 178 -2.83 -5.05 -0.94
N THR A 179 -1.56 -5.41 -1.19
CA THR A 179 -0.40 -4.63 -0.71
C THR A 179 -0.11 -3.43 -1.60
N ALA A 180 -0.34 -3.54 -2.91
CA ALA A 180 -0.14 -2.43 -3.84
C ALA A 180 -1.12 -1.27 -3.60
N SER A 181 -2.31 -1.55 -3.05
CA SER A 181 -3.38 -0.57 -2.86
C SER A 181 -3.07 0.57 -1.87
N TYR A 182 -2.10 0.39 -0.98
CA TYR A 182 -1.70 1.40 0.02
C TYR A 182 -0.29 1.92 -0.21
N MET A 183 0.36 1.52 -1.30
CA MET A 183 1.74 1.84 -1.61
C MET A 183 1.91 3.31 -1.94
N ALA A 184 2.89 3.96 -1.32
CA ALA A 184 3.23 5.34 -1.66
C ALA A 184 3.95 5.45 -3.02
N PRO A 185 3.82 6.58 -3.74
CA PRO A 185 4.46 6.77 -5.04
C PRO A 185 5.97 6.53 -5.03
N GLU A 186 6.67 6.96 -3.98
CA GLU A 186 8.12 6.75 -3.83
C GLU A 186 8.49 5.29 -3.62
N GLN A 187 7.63 4.49 -2.95
CA GLN A 187 7.82 3.05 -2.84
C GLN A 187 7.74 2.38 -4.21
N ALA A 188 6.74 2.76 -5.01
CA ALA A 188 6.55 2.23 -6.36
C ALA A 188 7.72 2.61 -7.31
N ARG A 189 8.39 3.77 -7.07
CA ARG A 189 9.58 4.19 -7.84
C ARG A 189 10.88 3.56 -7.33
N GLY A 190 10.88 2.87 -6.18
CA GLY A 190 12.11 2.42 -5.53
C GLY A 190 12.95 3.57 -4.96
N GLY A 191 12.31 4.68 -4.64
CA GLY A 191 12.93 5.88 -4.06
C GLY A 191 13.24 5.74 -2.57
N ALA A 192 13.79 6.81 -1.98
CA ALA A 192 14.02 6.88 -0.53
C ALA A 192 12.68 6.88 0.22
N LEU A 193 12.55 6.00 1.20
CA LEU A 193 11.38 5.89 2.06
C LEU A 193 11.62 6.70 3.34
N THR A 194 10.66 7.55 3.64
CA THR A 194 10.68 8.44 4.81
C THR A 194 9.37 8.32 5.59
N GLU A 195 9.23 9.05 6.67
CA GLU A 195 7.97 9.17 7.42
C GLU A 195 6.77 9.53 6.52
N ALA A 196 7.00 10.40 5.52
CA ALA A 196 5.97 10.79 4.56
C ALA A 196 5.39 9.61 3.77
N THR A 197 6.13 8.49 3.64
CA THR A 197 5.66 7.25 3.03
C THR A 197 4.49 6.65 3.84
N ASP A 198 4.63 6.58 5.15
CA ASP A 198 3.59 6.06 6.04
C ASP A 198 2.39 7.01 6.09
N LEU A 199 2.62 8.34 6.06
CA LEU A 199 1.54 9.33 6.06
C LEU A 199 0.67 9.26 4.79
N TYR A 200 1.28 8.93 3.64
CA TYR A 200 0.51 8.64 2.43
C TYR A 200 -0.39 7.42 2.62
N ALA A 201 0.16 6.34 3.17
CA ALA A 201 -0.61 5.12 3.43
C ALA A 201 -1.76 5.37 4.42
N VAL A 202 -1.56 6.18 5.47
CA VAL A 202 -2.65 6.63 6.37
C VAL A 202 -3.70 7.42 5.59
N GLY A 203 -3.29 8.27 4.65
CA GLY A 203 -4.21 8.97 3.75
C GLY A 203 -5.09 8.02 2.94
N VAL A 204 -4.52 6.94 2.39
CA VAL A 204 -5.25 5.88 1.68
C VAL A 204 -6.20 5.15 2.63
N VAL A 205 -5.73 4.76 3.82
CA VAL A 205 -6.56 4.11 4.85
C VAL A 205 -7.75 4.99 5.21
N LEU A 206 -7.52 6.26 5.51
CA LEU A 206 -8.59 7.19 5.89
C LEU A 206 -9.60 7.39 4.75
N PHE A 207 -9.13 7.49 3.50
CA PHE A 207 -9.98 7.53 2.32
C PHE A 207 -10.89 6.29 2.25
N GLU A 208 -10.29 5.09 2.39
CA GLU A 208 -11.05 3.82 2.35
C GLU A 208 -12.03 3.71 3.52
N LEU A 209 -11.64 4.08 4.74
CA LEU A 209 -12.52 4.06 5.90
C LEU A 209 -13.77 4.92 5.68
N LEU A 210 -13.59 6.13 5.13
CA LEU A 210 -14.69 7.08 4.92
C LEU A 210 -15.61 6.66 3.77
N THR A 211 -15.05 6.19 2.66
CA THR A 211 -15.81 5.94 1.43
C THR A 211 -16.23 4.48 1.24
N GLY A 212 -15.54 3.54 1.91
CA GLY A 212 -15.64 2.10 1.64
C GLY A 212 -14.95 1.66 0.35
N ARG A 213 -14.18 2.55 -0.29
CA ARG A 213 -13.49 2.30 -1.56
C ARG A 213 -12.05 2.78 -1.48
N LEU A 214 -11.18 2.13 -2.23
CA LEU A 214 -9.81 2.60 -2.41
C LEU A 214 -9.77 3.81 -3.36
N PRO A 215 -8.80 4.73 -3.20
CA PRO A 215 -8.66 5.86 -4.13
C PRO A 215 -8.23 5.43 -5.53
N PHE A 216 -7.59 4.27 -5.65
CA PHE A 216 -7.15 3.70 -6.92
C PHE A 216 -7.42 2.20 -6.93
N GLU A 217 -8.18 1.76 -7.93
CA GLU A 217 -8.55 0.36 -8.14
C GLU A 217 -8.21 -0.03 -9.59
N ALA A 218 -7.65 -1.23 -9.78
CA ALA A 218 -7.38 -1.80 -11.08
C ALA A 218 -7.27 -3.33 -11.00
N ASP A 219 -7.34 -4.01 -12.16
CA ASP A 219 -7.40 -5.47 -12.26
C ASP A 219 -6.09 -6.17 -11.87
N ASN A 220 -4.98 -5.43 -11.80
CA ASN A 220 -3.68 -6.01 -11.45
C ASN A 220 -2.81 -5.05 -10.62
N PRO A 221 -1.87 -5.59 -9.82
CA PRO A 221 -1.04 -4.77 -8.93
C PRO A 221 -0.22 -3.69 -9.66
N MET A 222 0.25 -3.95 -10.88
CA MET A 222 1.05 -3.00 -11.64
C MET A 222 0.22 -1.78 -12.04
N ALA A 223 -1.03 -1.98 -12.46
CA ALA A 223 -1.93 -0.89 -12.82
C ALA A 223 -2.30 -0.04 -11.60
N VAL A 224 -2.50 -0.67 -10.41
CA VAL A 224 -2.69 0.05 -9.14
C VAL A 224 -1.46 0.89 -8.81
N MET A 225 -0.25 0.33 -8.93
CA MET A 225 1.00 1.07 -8.70
C MET A 225 1.14 2.27 -9.64
N LEU A 226 0.84 2.10 -10.94
CA LEU A 226 0.85 3.19 -11.91
C LEU A 226 -0.16 4.29 -11.57
N ALA A 227 -1.34 3.92 -11.05
CA ALA A 227 -2.32 4.89 -10.58
C ALA A 227 -1.80 5.69 -9.39
N HIS A 228 -1.18 5.03 -8.39
CA HIS A 228 -0.51 5.73 -7.29
C HIS A 228 0.59 6.68 -7.77
N LEU A 229 1.30 6.33 -8.83
CA LEU A 229 2.37 7.16 -9.41
C LEU A 229 1.87 8.36 -10.17
N GLN A 230 0.79 8.22 -10.95
CA GLN A 230 0.45 9.16 -12.04
C GLN A 230 -0.94 9.79 -11.91
N GLN A 231 -1.92 9.05 -11.37
CA GLN A 231 -3.28 9.55 -11.31
C GLN A 231 -3.48 10.48 -10.10
N PRO A 232 -4.13 11.65 -10.25
CA PRO A 232 -4.56 12.44 -9.11
C PRO A 232 -5.54 11.63 -8.26
N ALA A 233 -5.45 11.77 -6.93
CA ALA A 233 -6.42 11.14 -6.06
C ALA A 233 -7.80 11.78 -6.28
N PRO A 234 -8.87 10.97 -6.37
CA PRO A 234 -10.22 11.51 -6.45
C PRO A 234 -10.57 12.26 -5.16
N SER A 235 -11.45 13.27 -5.23
CA SER A 235 -11.93 13.93 -4.03
C SER A 235 -12.92 13.01 -3.28
N LEU A 236 -12.99 13.18 -1.95
CA LEU A 236 -13.96 12.44 -1.15
C LEU A 236 -15.41 12.79 -1.55
N SER A 237 -15.66 14.04 -1.95
CA SER A 237 -16.98 14.49 -2.42
C SER A 237 -17.37 13.90 -3.77
N ASP A 238 -16.42 13.55 -4.63
CA ASP A 238 -16.72 12.89 -5.90
C ASP A 238 -17.11 11.42 -5.70
N VAL A 239 -16.47 10.75 -4.71
CA VAL A 239 -16.67 9.31 -4.45
C VAL A 239 -17.85 9.04 -3.51
N ALA A 240 -18.08 9.93 -2.53
CA ALA A 240 -19.12 9.78 -1.51
C ALA A 240 -19.81 11.13 -1.20
N PRO A 241 -20.50 11.74 -2.19
CA PRO A 241 -21.11 13.06 -2.02
C PRO A 241 -22.18 13.09 -0.91
N GLU A 242 -22.80 11.95 -0.64
CA GLU A 242 -23.83 11.81 0.39
C GLU A 242 -23.29 11.98 1.82
N LEU A 243 -21.97 11.89 2.04
CA LEU A 243 -21.38 12.04 3.36
C LEU A 243 -21.29 13.49 3.83
N GLN A 244 -21.36 14.46 2.91
CA GLN A 244 -21.24 15.89 3.21
C GLN A 244 -20.06 16.22 4.15
N LEU A 245 -18.90 15.63 3.86
CA LEU A 245 -17.69 15.78 4.66
C LEU A 245 -17.20 17.24 4.66
N SER A 246 -16.73 17.72 5.82
CA SER A 246 -16.21 19.10 5.94
C SER A 246 -15.06 19.35 4.96
N PRO A 247 -14.95 20.56 4.40
CA PRO A 247 -13.82 20.92 3.51
C PRO A 247 -12.46 20.73 4.16
N SER A 248 -12.37 20.93 5.48
CA SER A 248 -11.14 20.71 6.26
C SER A 248 -10.73 19.22 6.26
N LEU A 249 -11.66 18.29 6.49
CA LEU A 249 -11.35 16.85 6.43
C LEU A 249 -10.94 16.42 5.02
N GLN A 250 -11.64 16.91 4.00
CA GLN A 250 -11.27 16.66 2.60
C GLN A 250 -9.86 17.16 2.28
N SER A 251 -9.50 18.34 2.78
CA SER A 251 -8.15 18.92 2.60
C SER A 251 -7.07 18.08 3.29
N VAL A 252 -7.35 17.52 4.48
CA VAL A 252 -6.41 16.63 5.17
C VAL A 252 -6.10 15.41 4.33
N VAL A 253 -7.13 14.73 3.82
CA VAL A 253 -6.94 13.53 2.99
C VAL A 253 -6.23 13.87 1.68
N ALA A 254 -6.64 14.94 1.00
CA ALA A 254 -6.03 15.37 -0.26
C ALA A 254 -4.54 15.69 -0.08
N ARG A 255 -4.16 16.37 1.02
CA ARG A 255 -2.76 16.67 1.33
C ARG A 255 -1.96 15.41 1.62
N ALA A 256 -2.49 14.46 2.40
CA ALA A 256 -1.83 13.19 2.67
C ALA A 256 -1.59 12.38 1.38
N LEU A 257 -2.51 12.44 0.41
CA LEU A 257 -2.42 11.74 -0.89
C LEU A 257 -1.61 12.50 -1.95
N SER A 258 -0.91 13.59 -1.59
CA SER A 258 -0.01 14.30 -2.50
C SER A 258 1.08 13.38 -3.04
N LYS A 259 1.35 13.45 -4.36
CA LYS A 259 2.35 12.61 -5.01
C LYS A 259 3.77 12.96 -4.61
N ASP A 260 4.03 14.24 -4.35
CA ASP A 260 5.28 14.73 -3.80
C ASP A 260 5.28 14.54 -2.28
N PRO A 261 6.23 13.75 -1.71
CA PRO A 261 6.35 13.57 -0.27
C PRO A 261 6.50 14.88 0.51
N THR A 262 7.15 15.90 -0.08
CA THR A 262 7.40 17.19 0.56
C THR A 262 6.15 18.07 0.68
N ALA A 263 5.12 17.80 -0.13
CA ALA A 263 3.84 18.50 -0.06
C ALA A 263 2.92 17.93 1.04
N ARG A 264 3.24 16.74 1.57
CA ARG A 264 2.48 16.07 2.65
C ARG A 264 2.72 16.75 4.00
N TYR A 265 2.30 16.12 5.07
CA TYR A 265 2.58 16.58 6.43
C TYR A 265 4.05 16.33 6.80
N PRO A 266 4.69 17.23 7.57
CA PRO A 266 6.08 17.04 8.00
C PRO A 266 6.25 15.84 8.93
N SER A 267 5.25 15.58 9.79
CA SER A 267 5.26 14.49 10.76
C SER A 267 3.88 13.87 10.96
N ALA A 268 3.83 12.71 11.62
CA ALA A 268 2.59 12.08 12.04
C ALA A 268 1.82 12.95 13.06
N GLY A 269 2.54 13.69 13.91
CA GLY A 269 1.95 14.65 14.84
C GLY A 269 1.19 15.76 14.11
N ASP A 270 1.82 16.43 13.12
CA ASP A 270 1.18 17.48 12.32
C ASP A 270 -0.10 17.00 11.61
N MET A 271 -0.07 15.79 11.07
CA MET A 271 -1.25 15.20 10.44
C MET A 271 -2.35 14.89 11.46
N SER A 272 -1.99 14.41 12.65
CA SER A 272 -2.91 14.13 13.75
C SER A 272 -3.60 15.40 14.24
N GLU A 273 -2.85 16.50 14.41
CA GLU A 273 -3.38 17.81 14.78
C GLU A 273 -4.35 18.35 13.72
N ALA A 274 -3.99 18.24 12.44
CA ALA A 274 -4.87 18.64 11.34
C ALA A 274 -6.18 17.85 11.31
N LEU A 275 -6.14 16.54 11.60
CA LEU A 275 -7.35 15.70 11.73
C LEU A 275 -8.19 16.10 12.93
N ALA A 276 -7.59 16.40 14.07
CA ALA A 276 -8.30 16.86 15.26
C ALA A 276 -8.98 18.21 15.01
N ALA A 277 -8.32 19.13 14.33
CA ALA A 277 -8.90 20.42 13.93
C ALA A 277 -10.08 20.22 12.95
N ALA A 278 -9.96 19.30 11.99
CA ALA A 278 -11.00 19.00 11.03
C ALA A 278 -12.24 18.33 11.66
N ALA A 279 -12.06 17.61 12.78
CA ALA A 279 -13.15 16.99 13.54
C ALA A 279 -14.03 18.03 14.28
N ILE A 280 -13.42 19.15 14.69
CA ILE A 280 -14.09 20.22 15.47
C ILE A 280 -14.71 21.26 14.52
N ALA A 281 -14.18 21.40 13.30
CA ALA A 281 -14.68 22.38 12.35
C ALA A 281 -16.17 22.15 12.08
N PRO A 282 -17.03 23.17 12.26
CA PRO A 282 -18.44 23.03 11.93
C PRO A 282 -18.54 22.65 10.46
N ASN A 283 -19.50 21.80 10.16
CA ASN A 283 -19.88 21.47 8.78
C ASN A 283 -20.52 22.73 8.18
N GLU A 284 -19.72 23.77 7.91
CA GLU A 284 -20.17 24.92 7.15
C GLU A 284 -20.42 24.42 5.71
N VAL A 285 -21.59 23.82 5.55
CA VAL A 285 -22.27 23.90 4.27
C VAL A 285 -22.38 25.40 4.03
N THR A 286 -21.53 25.95 3.18
CA THR A 286 -21.68 27.30 2.68
C THR A 286 -23.07 27.32 2.06
N ALA A 287 -24.07 27.72 2.84
CA ALA A 287 -25.36 28.07 2.31
C ALA A 287 -25.03 29.10 1.24
N ALA A 288 -25.31 28.77 -0.01
CA ALA A 288 -25.24 29.74 -1.10
C ALA A 288 -25.94 30.99 -0.56
N PRO A 289 -25.34 32.18 -0.71
CA PRO A 289 -25.94 33.41 -0.20
C PRO A 289 -27.39 33.41 -0.71
N PRO A 290 -28.38 33.74 0.14
CA PRO A 290 -29.74 33.77 -0.29
C PRO A 290 -29.78 34.60 -1.55
N PHE A 291 -30.31 34.02 -2.62
CA PHE A 291 -30.52 34.71 -3.88
C PHE A 291 -31.47 35.89 -3.56
N ASP A 292 -30.89 37.08 -3.44
CA ASP A 292 -31.63 38.32 -3.17
C ASP A 292 -32.43 38.62 -4.42
N ALA A 293 -33.70 38.14 -4.44
CA ALA A 293 -34.66 38.41 -5.50
C ALA A 293 -35.10 39.88 -5.60
N ALA A 294 -34.43 40.77 -4.81
CA ALA A 294 -34.84 42.15 -4.70
C ALA A 294 -34.10 43.14 -5.66
N GLU A 295 -33.13 42.67 -6.47
CA GLU A 295 -32.33 43.60 -7.28
C GLU A 295 -32.43 43.46 -8.79
N GLN A 296 -33.50 42.86 -9.31
CA GLN A 296 -33.75 42.82 -10.76
C GLN A 296 -35.17 43.27 -11.14
N THR A 297 -35.65 44.41 -10.58
CA THR A 297 -36.70 45.18 -11.20
C THR A 297 -36.11 46.43 -11.83
N GLN A 298 -35.19 46.29 -12.77
CA GLN A 298 -34.94 47.32 -13.77
C GLN A 298 -36.07 47.22 -14.82
N THR A 299 -37.05 48.08 -14.63
CA THR A 299 -38.10 48.37 -15.61
C THR A 299 -37.41 48.89 -16.89
N VAL A 300 -37.27 48.04 -17.88
CA VAL A 300 -36.91 48.50 -19.24
C VAL A 300 -38.12 49.22 -19.79
N GLN A 301 -38.09 50.56 -19.75
CA GLN A 301 -39.03 51.39 -20.50
C GLN A 301 -38.75 51.25 -21.98
N VAL A 302 -39.63 50.49 -22.69
CA VAL A 302 -39.66 50.45 -24.14
C VAL A 302 -40.38 51.71 -24.60
N PRO A 303 -39.77 52.59 -25.41
CA PRO A 303 -40.44 53.78 -25.95
C PRO A 303 -41.50 53.29 -26.95
N VAL A 304 -42.78 53.57 -26.66
CA VAL A 304 -43.89 53.39 -27.56
C VAL A 304 -43.77 54.51 -28.63
N VAL A 305 -43.38 54.13 -29.85
CA VAL A 305 -43.47 54.99 -31.01
C VAL A 305 -44.86 54.87 -31.58
N SER A 306 -45.64 55.89 -31.42
CA SER A 306 -47.00 56.05 -31.98
C SER A 306 -46.92 56.11 -33.49
N ALA A 307 -47.59 55.17 -34.15
CA ALA A 307 -47.81 55.16 -35.58
C ALA A 307 -49.00 56.09 -35.95
N ALA A 308 -48.71 57.12 -36.67
CA ALA A 308 -49.75 57.86 -37.37
C ALA A 308 -49.31 58.17 -38.83
N GLY A 309 -49.93 57.51 -39.73
CA GLY A 309 -50.46 58.07 -40.97
C GLY A 309 -49.65 58.19 -42.24
N ALA A 310 -50.24 57.57 -43.27
CA ALA A 310 -50.30 57.95 -44.67
C ALA A 310 -49.25 57.36 -45.64
N ALA A 311 -49.68 56.36 -46.32
CA ALA A 311 -50.15 56.22 -47.70
C ALA A 311 -49.24 56.76 -48.83
N THR A 312 -49.07 55.87 -49.81
CA THR A 312 -48.93 56.02 -51.25
C THR A 312 -47.55 56.21 -51.90
N THR A 313 -47.28 55.30 -52.73
CA THR A 313 -47.00 55.18 -54.17
C THR A 313 -45.66 54.59 -54.52
N ALA A 314 -45.84 53.56 -55.32
CA ALA A 314 -45.08 52.92 -56.39
C ALA A 314 -43.76 53.57 -56.86
N GLY A 315 -42.84 52.74 -57.23
CA GLY A 315 -41.78 53.09 -58.17
C GLY A 315 -40.64 52.14 -58.18
N ALA A 316 -40.55 51.43 -59.26
CA ALA A 316 -39.55 50.44 -59.66
C ALA A 316 -38.14 50.98 -59.83
N ALA A 317 -37.21 50.08 -59.82
CA ALA A 317 -36.02 50.00 -60.62
C ALA A 317 -34.64 49.96 -59.91
N ALA A 318 -34.06 48.81 -60.05
CA ALA A 318 -32.76 48.53 -60.62
C ALA A 318 -31.46 49.07 -59.98
N SER A 319 -30.69 48.08 -59.60
CA SER A 319 -29.27 47.89 -59.98
C SER A 319 -28.16 48.67 -59.29
N GLN A 320 -27.22 47.85 -58.97
CA GLN A 320 -25.75 48.10 -58.99
C GLN A 320 -25.09 48.79 -57.79
N GLY A 321 -24.29 48.05 -57.14
CA GLY A 321 -22.84 48.30 -57.22
C GLY A 321 -22.18 48.71 -55.97
N SER A 322 -21.32 47.83 -55.55
CA SER A 322 -19.95 48.11 -55.12
C SER A 322 -19.63 48.67 -53.75
N ALA A 323 -18.91 47.87 -53.03
CA ALA A 323 -17.61 48.16 -52.38
C ALA A 323 -17.55 48.86 -51.05
N ASN A 324 -16.99 48.08 -50.11
CA ASN A 324 -15.97 48.48 -49.15
C ASN A 324 -16.26 49.59 -48.11
N ALA A 325 -16.28 49.13 -46.84
CA ALA A 325 -15.45 49.78 -45.84
C ALA A 325 -15.21 48.84 -44.67
N VAL A 326 -13.99 48.39 -44.56
CA VAL A 326 -13.40 47.66 -43.47
C VAL A 326 -13.14 48.64 -42.29
N GLY A 327 -13.72 48.38 -41.11
CA GLY A 327 -13.34 49.03 -39.89
C GLY A 327 -12.26 48.19 -39.12
N PRO A 328 -11.40 48.81 -38.32
CA PRO A 328 -10.14 48.18 -37.90
C PRO A 328 -10.34 47.15 -36.78
N ARG A 329 -9.81 45.96 -37.03
CA ARG A 329 -9.60 44.92 -36.01
C ARG A 329 -8.39 45.29 -35.16
N THR A 330 -8.57 45.41 -33.85
CA THR A 330 -7.50 45.49 -32.84
C THR A 330 -6.71 44.18 -32.84
N ALA A 331 -5.41 44.29 -33.12
CA ALA A 331 -4.47 43.19 -33.11
C ALA A 331 -4.17 42.73 -31.70
N MET A 332 -4.30 41.42 -31.43
CA MET A 332 -3.71 40.77 -30.29
C MET A 332 -2.18 40.65 -30.48
N PRO A 333 -1.38 40.83 -29.37
CA PRO A 333 0.05 40.65 -29.46
C PRO A 333 0.42 39.15 -29.64
N SER A 334 1.25 38.90 -30.64
CA SER A 334 1.82 37.59 -30.93
C SER A 334 2.87 37.23 -29.89
N LEU A 335 2.75 36.03 -29.30
CA LEU A 335 3.77 35.40 -28.45
C LEU A 335 5.02 35.07 -29.29
N PRO A 336 6.23 35.20 -28.70
CA PRO A 336 7.47 34.88 -29.41
C PRO A 336 7.61 33.33 -29.58
N PRO A 337 8.32 32.87 -30.63
CA PRO A 337 8.50 31.44 -30.89
C PRO A 337 9.38 30.78 -29.82
N VAL A 338 8.90 29.68 -29.23
CA VAL A 338 9.66 28.80 -28.35
C VAL A 338 10.81 28.18 -29.14
N ARG A 339 12.04 28.54 -28.82
CA ARG A 339 13.23 27.84 -29.32
C ARG A 339 13.22 26.41 -28.75
N ARG A 340 13.03 25.43 -29.61
CA ARG A 340 13.32 24.02 -29.36
C ARG A 340 14.82 23.85 -29.26
N ASP A 341 15.34 23.68 -28.07
CA ASP A 341 16.72 23.22 -27.87
C ASP A 341 16.81 21.74 -28.30
N GLN A 342 17.47 21.50 -29.42
CA GLN A 342 17.79 20.18 -29.98
C GLN A 342 18.99 19.54 -29.25
N ARG A 343 19.00 19.48 -27.91
CA ARG A 343 20.08 18.85 -27.16
C ARG A 343 19.72 17.54 -26.43
N ALA A 344 18.54 16.99 -26.63
CA ALA A 344 18.10 15.78 -25.95
C ALA A 344 18.23 14.45 -26.74
N ALA A 345 18.78 14.47 -27.96
CA ALA A 345 18.88 13.26 -28.80
C ALA A 345 20.22 12.50 -28.71
N GLY A 346 21.16 12.93 -27.88
CA GLY A 346 22.51 12.35 -27.82
C GLY A 346 22.71 11.18 -26.84
N TRP A 347 21.75 10.88 -25.95
CA TRP A 347 21.96 9.91 -24.87
C TRP A 347 21.32 8.53 -25.09
N LEU A 348 20.48 8.37 -26.11
CA LEU A 348 19.84 7.08 -26.40
C LEU A 348 20.71 6.13 -27.23
N ALA A 349 21.67 6.64 -27.98
CA ALA A 349 22.56 5.83 -28.83
C ALA A 349 23.51 4.90 -28.03
N PRO A 350 24.15 5.32 -26.92
CA PRO A 350 25.03 4.44 -26.15
C PRO A 350 24.27 3.36 -25.38
N LEU A 351 23.02 3.57 -24.98
CA LEU A 351 22.23 2.55 -24.29
C LEU A 351 21.77 1.40 -25.19
N LEU A 352 21.46 1.68 -26.46
CA LEU A 352 21.12 0.65 -27.46
C LEU A 352 22.33 -0.20 -27.84
N LEU A 353 23.52 0.38 -27.95
CA LEU A 353 24.76 -0.36 -28.22
C LEU A 353 25.18 -1.23 -27.06
N PHE A 354 24.95 -0.79 -25.81
CA PHE A 354 25.26 -1.60 -24.62
C PHE A 354 24.31 -2.80 -24.49
N GLY A 355 23.02 -2.63 -24.81
CA GLY A 355 22.05 -3.72 -24.84
C GLY A 355 22.36 -4.79 -25.90
N LEU A 356 22.82 -4.39 -27.09
CA LEU A 356 23.19 -5.29 -28.18
C LEU A 356 24.48 -6.07 -27.84
N ALA A 357 25.44 -5.45 -27.15
CA ALA A 357 26.69 -6.11 -26.73
C ALA A 357 26.42 -7.18 -25.66
N LEU A 358 25.47 -6.95 -24.75
CA LEU A 358 25.06 -7.93 -23.73
C LEU A 358 24.40 -9.16 -24.34
N ILE A 359 23.56 -8.99 -25.36
CA ILE A 359 22.88 -10.10 -26.06
C ILE A 359 23.90 -10.92 -26.88
N ALA A 360 24.87 -10.27 -27.53
CA ALA A 360 25.94 -10.95 -28.28
C ALA A 360 26.90 -11.71 -27.33
N GLY A 361 27.22 -11.16 -26.15
CA GLY A 361 28.04 -11.81 -25.13
C GLY A 361 27.41 -13.05 -24.52
N ALA A 362 26.08 -13.03 -24.26
CA ALA A 362 25.36 -14.19 -23.78
C ALA A 362 25.25 -15.32 -24.80
N GLY A 363 25.13 -14.99 -26.09
CA GLY A 363 25.15 -15.97 -27.17
C GLY A 363 26.47 -16.69 -27.34
N LEU A 364 27.59 -16.01 -27.12
CA LEU A 364 28.93 -16.59 -27.23
C LEU A 364 29.27 -17.53 -26.05
N LEU A 365 28.76 -17.22 -24.84
CA LEU A 365 28.99 -18.06 -23.65
C LEU A 365 28.22 -19.38 -23.71
N VAL A 366 27.03 -19.40 -24.34
CA VAL A 366 26.25 -20.63 -24.55
C VAL A 366 26.88 -21.54 -25.63
N SER A 367 27.57 -20.96 -26.62
CA SER A 367 28.26 -21.73 -27.67
C SER A 367 29.62 -22.32 -27.22
N ALA A 368 30.23 -21.80 -26.14
CA ALA A 368 31.53 -22.27 -25.65
C ALA A 368 31.43 -23.44 -24.66
N ASN A 369 30.23 -23.74 -24.12
CA ASN A 369 30.00 -24.89 -23.23
C ASN A 369 29.26 -26.00 -23.98
N GLY A 370 29.90 -26.54 -25.01
CA GLY A 370 29.44 -27.72 -25.72
C GLY A 370 29.43 -28.94 -24.81
N LEU A 371 28.24 -29.47 -24.56
CA LEU A 371 28.04 -30.78 -23.93
C LEU A 371 28.49 -31.86 -24.92
N PRO A 372 29.27 -32.85 -24.53
CA PRO A 372 29.58 -34.02 -25.39
C PRO A 372 28.37 -34.95 -25.38
N PHE A 373 27.78 -35.15 -26.56
CA PHE A 373 26.95 -36.31 -26.85
C PHE A 373 27.90 -37.51 -26.99
N GLY A 374 27.73 -38.51 -26.14
CA GLY A 374 28.37 -39.81 -26.29
C GLY A 374 27.35 -40.85 -26.71
N ASP A 375 27.38 -41.21 -28.00
CA ASP A 375 26.83 -42.46 -28.48
C ASP A 375 27.75 -43.60 -28.05
N GLY A 376 27.18 -44.68 -27.54
CA GLY A 376 27.90 -45.86 -27.14
C GLY A 376 26.99 -47.03 -26.94
N ASP A 377 26.69 -47.74 -28.07
CA ASP A 377 26.19 -49.11 -28.07
C ASP A 377 27.22 -50.06 -27.43
N GLY A 378 26.76 -51.05 -26.66
CA GLY A 378 27.62 -52.13 -26.18
C GLY A 378 26.93 -53.09 -25.21
N ASN A 379 26.43 -54.14 -25.78
CA ASN A 379 26.06 -55.42 -25.11
C ASN A 379 27.12 -55.93 -24.13
N GLY A 380 26.70 -56.61 -23.08
CA GLY A 380 27.53 -57.44 -22.24
C GLY A 380 26.81 -57.95 -21.00
N ASP A 381 26.30 -59.15 -21.12
CA ASP A 381 25.90 -60.03 -20.03
C ASP A 381 27.00 -60.12 -18.98
N ASP A 382 26.65 -60.23 -17.69
CA ASP A 382 27.15 -61.25 -16.78
C ASP A 382 26.52 -61.06 -15.37
N ASP A 383 26.09 -62.22 -14.86
CA ASP A 383 25.44 -62.54 -13.61
C ASP A 383 26.33 -62.36 -12.35
N PRO A 384 25.75 -62.40 -11.15
CA PRO A 384 26.42 -62.10 -9.87
C PRO A 384 27.03 -63.33 -9.22
N PRO A 385 27.89 -63.20 -8.24
CA PRO A 385 28.06 -64.27 -7.23
C PRO A 385 27.51 -63.87 -5.86
N ALA A 386 26.87 -64.87 -5.34
CA ALA A 386 26.26 -64.96 -4.03
C ALA A 386 27.28 -65.30 -2.92
N VAL A 387 26.84 -65.05 -1.69
CA VAL A 387 26.98 -65.85 -0.46
C VAL A 387 28.30 -65.80 0.32
N ALA A 388 28.20 -65.43 1.59
CA ALA A 388 28.54 -66.07 2.86
C ALA A 388 28.67 -65.01 3.94
N GLY A 389 28.02 -65.01 5.10
CA GLY A 389 27.65 -66.11 5.96
C GLY A 389 28.27 -65.94 7.33
N VAL A 390 27.45 -65.95 8.40
CA VAL A 390 27.77 -66.44 9.77
C VAL A 390 28.65 -65.55 10.64
N ALA A 391 28.33 -65.12 11.88
CA ALA A 391 27.84 -65.67 13.10
C ALA A 391 27.64 -64.54 14.13
N ASP A 392 26.57 -64.42 14.87
CA ASP A 392 26.23 -65.04 16.16
C ASP A 392 27.26 -64.88 17.28
N ALA A 393 26.92 -64.04 18.28
CA ALA A 393 27.29 -64.26 19.68
C ALA A 393 26.48 -63.34 20.64
N THR A 394 25.50 -63.98 21.22
CA THR A 394 24.91 -63.82 22.54
C THR A 394 25.83 -63.23 23.63
N ALA A 395 25.33 -62.32 24.43
CA ALA A 395 25.32 -62.42 25.89
C ALA A 395 24.61 -61.23 26.58
N ARG A 396 23.52 -61.49 27.25
CA ARG A 396 23.12 -60.86 28.53
C ARG A 396 23.76 -61.68 29.68
N PRO A 397 23.83 -61.26 30.95
CA PRO A 397 22.77 -60.64 31.73
C PRO A 397 23.17 -59.74 32.93
N SER A 398 22.12 -59.35 33.69
CA SER A 398 21.98 -59.12 35.16
C SER A 398 22.29 -57.72 35.69
N ALA A 399 21.29 -56.94 36.06
CA ALA A 399 20.54 -56.76 37.30
C ALA A 399 21.39 -56.69 38.57
N VAL A 400 21.23 -55.56 39.30
CA VAL A 400 20.98 -55.48 40.76
C VAL A 400 20.70 -54.01 41.16
N SER A 401 19.52 -53.78 41.75
CA SER A 401 19.21 -52.65 42.67
C SER A 401 19.80 -52.98 44.06
N PRO A 402 19.85 -52.08 45.04
CA PRO A 402 18.70 -51.41 45.62
C PRO A 402 18.71 -49.88 45.54
#